data_da88277ce4b9e59194d7aa6351798416
#
_entry.id   da88277ce4b9e59194d7aa6351798416
#
_cell.length_a   1.000
_cell.length_b   1.000
_cell.length_c   1.000
_cell.angle_alpha   90.00
_cell.angle_beta   90.00
_cell.angle_gamma   90.00
#
_symmetry.space_group_name_H-M   'P 1'
#
loop_
_entity.id
_entity.type
_entity.pdbx_description
1 polymer ?
#
loop_
_entity_poly.entity_id
_entity_poly.type
_entity_poly.pdbx_seq_one_letter_code
_entity_poly.pdbx_strand_id
1 'polypeptide(L)'
;MKEFKDKVIVVTGGARGIGKAIAVEGAKRGMNVVLNDIDPLVCETAKEIEAMGVKCVAQNADISIYENIEALLKLTLDTFGHVDILVNNAGCAVSGAIWKLPKRDIDWITELNFLSHLYGMKIFLPQMIAQGTPCEIVNVESTAGLIPSGKATMYHATKAAGVATSESVYIAMKENNYPINVHCLVPAYVKTTIHLADLHRPERFAINDDPYYTSEEYKAGQLRGTRGVMSGIPDWYVGECVFTAIEDEKFYIFTHPESQVVAQPRVQRLASGINPKT
;
A
#
# COMPACT_ATOMS: atom_id res chain seq x y z
N MET A 1 7.79 11.97 12.95
CA MET A 1 9.26 12.13 12.66
C MET A 1 9.51 13.48 12.00
N LYS A 2 10.62 14.19 12.33
CA LYS A 2 10.93 15.52 11.77
C LYS A 2 12.31 15.59 11.08
N GLU A 3 13.17 14.64 11.36
CA GLU A 3 14.49 14.53 10.74
C GLU A 3 14.56 13.20 9.99
N PHE A 4 14.91 13.29 8.70
CA PHE A 4 14.88 12.12 7.80
C PHE A 4 16.28 11.73 7.31
N LYS A 5 17.26 12.64 7.38
CA LYS A 5 18.59 12.37 6.87
C LYS A 5 19.20 11.15 7.57
N ASP A 6 19.80 10.28 6.77
CA ASP A 6 20.44 9.01 7.18
C ASP A 6 19.47 7.96 7.79
N LYS A 7 18.16 8.23 7.83
CA LYS A 7 17.11 7.30 8.20
C LYS A 7 16.87 6.26 7.09
N VAL A 8 16.26 5.14 7.45
CA VAL A 8 16.01 4.02 6.53
C VAL A 8 14.52 3.85 6.29
N ILE A 9 14.12 3.95 5.02
CA ILE A 9 12.75 3.68 4.56
C ILE A 9 12.70 2.37 3.76
N VAL A 10 11.77 1.49 4.11
CA VAL A 10 11.46 0.25 3.39
C VAL A 10 10.14 0.41 2.68
N VAL A 11 10.09 0.14 1.37
CA VAL A 11 8.88 0.31 0.56
C VAL A 11 8.58 -0.96 -0.24
N THR A 12 7.41 -1.55 -0.03
CA THR A 12 6.90 -2.66 -0.85
C THR A 12 6.14 -2.14 -2.07
N GLY A 13 6.24 -2.83 -3.22
CA GLY A 13 5.68 -2.32 -4.48
C GLY A 13 6.41 -1.05 -4.95
N GLY A 14 7.73 -1.02 -4.80
CA GLY A 14 8.56 0.19 -4.98
C GLY A 14 9.06 0.43 -6.41
N ALA A 15 8.79 -0.46 -7.37
CA ALA A 15 9.29 -0.32 -8.75
C ALA A 15 8.65 0.87 -9.49
N ARG A 16 7.43 1.28 -9.13
CA ARG A 16 6.67 2.32 -9.84
C ARG A 16 5.56 2.93 -8.99
N GLY A 17 4.84 3.92 -9.56
CA GLY A 17 3.65 4.52 -8.98
C GLY A 17 3.85 5.07 -7.58
N ILE A 18 2.86 4.88 -6.70
CA ILE A 18 2.87 5.43 -5.33
C ILE A 18 4.10 4.98 -4.54
N GLY A 19 4.46 3.70 -4.60
CA GLY A 19 5.64 3.19 -3.88
C GLY A 19 6.93 3.86 -4.31
N LYS A 20 7.19 3.95 -5.63
CA LYS A 20 8.35 4.70 -6.15
C LYS A 20 8.30 6.18 -5.75
N ALA A 21 7.13 6.81 -5.82
CA ALA A 21 6.99 8.21 -5.47
C ALA A 21 7.33 8.49 -3.99
N ILE A 22 6.88 7.63 -3.07
CA ILE A 22 7.23 7.73 -1.65
C ILE A 22 8.72 7.48 -1.43
N ALA A 23 9.30 6.49 -2.10
CA ALA A 23 10.74 6.18 -2.01
C ALA A 23 11.60 7.35 -2.51
N VAL A 24 11.25 7.94 -3.65
CA VAL A 24 11.94 9.12 -4.22
C VAL A 24 11.83 10.32 -3.27
N GLU A 25 10.67 10.53 -2.66
CA GLU A 25 10.49 11.63 -1.71
C GLU A 25 11.30 11.44 -0.43
N GLY A 26 11.43 10.18 0.05
CA GLY A 26 12.37 9.83 1.13
C GLY A 26 13.83 10.12 0.75
N ALA A 27 14.25 9.71 -0.45
CA ALA A 27 15.59 9.96 -0.95
C ALA A 27 15.91 11.45 -1.07
N LYS A 28 14.97 12.29 -1.53
CA LYS A 28 15.12 13.77 -1.55
C LYS A 28 15.37 14.35 -0.16
N ARG A 29 14.85 13.72 0.89
CA ARG A 29 15.07 14.07 2.30
C ARG A 29 16.33 13.46 2.91
N GLY A 30 17.14 12.76 2.08
CA GLY A 30 18.40 12.16 2.51
C GLY A 30 18.24 10.79 3.22
N MET A 31 17.10 10.12 3.06
CA MET A 31 16.90 8.78 3.59
C MET A 31 17.58 7.72 2.71
N ASN A 32 18.12 6.68 3.33
CA ASN A 32 18.48 5.45 2.65
C ASN A 32 17.23 4.62 2.36
N VAL A 33 17.22 3.88 1.25
CA VAL A 33 16.01 3.25 0.73
C VAL A 33 16.20 1.75 0.56
N VAL A 34 15.20 0.97 0.96
CA VAL A 34 15.08 -0.45 0.62
C VAL A 34 13.78 -0.62 -0.17
N LEU A 35 13.89 -1.15 -1.38
CA LEU A 35 12.75 -1.42 -2.24
C LEU A 35 12.45 -2.91 -2.30
N ASN A 36 11.18 -3.26 -2.34
CA ASN A 36 10.74 -4.57 -2.77
C ASN A 36 9.72 -4.43 -3.90
N ASP A 37 9.79 -5.29 -4.89
CA ASP A 37 8.75 -5.46 -5.92
C ASP A 37 8.90 -6.84 -6.58
N ILE A 38 7.80 -7.40 -7.07
CA ILE A 38 7.81 -8.61 -7.90
C ILE A 38 8.39 -8.32 -9.30
N ASP A 39 8.24 -7.08 -9.79
CA ASP A 39 8.76 -6.65 -11.08
C ASP A 39 10.26 -6.38 -10.99
N PRO A 40 11.10 -7.00 -11.86
CA PRO A 40 12.55 -6.77 -11.87
C PRO A 40 12.94 -5.30 -12.15
N LEU A 41 12.03 -4.45 -12.63
CA LEU A 41 12.22 -3.00 -12.75
C LEU A 41 12.63 -2.36 -11.43
N VAL A 42 12.35 -2.98 -10.28
CA VAL A 42 12.76 -2.49 -8.96
C VAL A 42 14.28 -2.28 -8.85
N CYS A 43 15.07 -3.10 -9.54
CA CYS A 43 16.53 -2.96 -9.55
C CYS A 43 17.00 -1.72 -10.32
N GLU A 44 16.27 -1.32 -11.37
CA GLU A 44 16.54 -0.08 -12.11
C GLU A 44 16.10 1.13 -11.29
N THR A 45 14.93 1.07 -10.69
CA THR A 45 14.43 2.11 -9.78
C THR A 45 15.39 2.34 -8.60
N ALA A 46 15.99 1.28 -8.06
CA ALA A 46 17.00 1.41 -7.02
C ALA A 46 18.24 2.22 -7.49
N LYS A 47 18.73 1.95 -8.71
CA LYS A 47 19.85 2.72 -9.30
C LYS A 47 19.49 4.19 -9.54
N GLU A 48 18.25 4.48 -9.98
CA GLU A 48 17.77 5.85 -10.13
C GLU A 48 17.78 6.60 -8.78
N ILE A 49 17.38 5.92 -7.71
CA ILE A 49 17.38 6.49 -6.35
C ILE A 49 18.81 6.66 -5.83
N GLU A 50 19.71 5.68 -6.05
CA GLU A 50 21.12 5.83 -5.69
C GLU A 50 21.79 7.02 -6.37
N ALA A 51 21.43 7.32 -7.62
CA ALA A 51 21.92 8.49 -8.35
C ALA A 51 21.52 9.82 -7.69
N MET A 52 20.56 9.82 -6.75
CA MET A 52 20.17 10.98 -5.94
C MET A 52 21.11 11.24 -4.74
N GLY A 53 22.11 10.36 -4.53
CA GLY A 53 23.15 10.53 -3.50
C GLY A 53 22.84 9.83 -2.16
N VAL A 54 21.87 8.93 -2.11
CA VAL A 54 21.56 8.09 -0.96
C VAL A 54 21.88 6.62 -1.28
N LYS A 55 22.00 5.77 -0.27
CA LYS A 55 22.15 4.32 -0.50
C LYS A 55 20.75 3.70 -0.75
N CYS A 56 20.63 2.92 -1.82
CA CYS A 56 19.41 2.18 -2.14
C CYS A 56 19.73 0.72 -2.45
N VAL A 57 18.95 -0.20 -1.91
CA VAL A 57 19.01 -1.63 -2.23
C VAL A 57 17.62 -2.14 -2.60
N ALA A 58 17.56 -3.19 -3.42
CA ALA A 58 16.32 -3.76 -3.88
C ALA A 58 16.25 -5.28 -3.65
N GLN A 59 15.07 -5.75 -3.29
CA GLN A 59 14.70 -7.16 -3.29
C GLN A 59 13.67 -7.37 -4.42
N ASN A 60 13.99 -8.15 -5.43
CA ASN A 60 13.03 -8.58 -6.44
C ASN A 60 12.36 -9.88 -5.97
N ALA A 61 11.19 -9.77 -5.36
CA ALA A 61 10.46 -10.91 -4.78
C ALA A 61 8.95 -10.59 -4.61
N ASP A 62 8.13 -11.65 -4.65
CA ASP A 62 6.70 -11.59 -4.35
C ASP A 62 6.47 -11.41 -2.84
N ILE A 63 6.03 -10.22 -2.46
CA ILE A 63 5.83 -9.84 -1.05
C ILE A 63 4.57 -10.47 -0.43
N SER A 64 3.73 -11.13 -1.18
CA SER A 64 2.60 -11.90 -0.61
C SER A 64 3.04 -13.23 0.01
N ILE A 65 4.32 -13.62 -0.17
CA ILE A 65 4.97 -14.76 0.47
C ILE A 65 5.61 -14.31 1.78
N TYR A 66 5.22 -14.92 2.90
CA TYR A 66 5.64 -14.52 4.25
C TYR A 66 7.18 -14.50 4.41
N GLU A 67 7.87 -15.52 3.91
CA GLU A 67 9.32 -15.67 3.99
C GLU A 67 10.06 -14.56 3.23
N ASN A 68 9.46 -14.00 2.19
CA ASN A 68 10.03 -12.88 1.44
C ASN A 68 9.97 -11.58 2.25
N ILE A 69 8.98 -11.43 3.15
CA ILE A 69 8.91 -10.28 4.07
C ILE A 69 9.99 -10.42 5.16
N GLU A 70 10.22 -11.63 5.68
CA GLU A 70 11.32 -11.89 6.61
C GLU A 70 12.68 -11.60 5.95
N ALA A 71 12.85 -12.04 4.70
CA ALA A 71 14.06 -11.76 3.92
C ALA A 71 14.24 -10.25 3.65
N LEU A 72 13.16 -9.49 3.45
CA LEU A 72 13.21 -8.04 3.28
C LEU A 72 13.69 -7.34 4.57
N LEU A 73 13.17 -7.72 5.74
CA LEU A 73 13.68 -7.21 7.01
C LEU A 73 15.15 -7.56 7.19
N LYS A 74 15.52 -8.82 6.92
CA LYS A 74 16.94 -9.26 7.01
C LYS A 74 17.85 -8.43 6.10
N LEU A 75 17.48 -8.23 4.83
CA LEU A 75 18.23 -7.37 3.90
C LEU A 75 18.38 -5.95 4.45
N THR A 76 17.31 -5.40 5.04
CA THR A 76 17.34 -4.06 5.64
C THR A 76 18.34 -3.98 6.78
N LEU A 77 18.30 -4.94 7.70
CA LEU A 77 19.17 -4.95 8.88
C LEU A 77 20.63 -5.27 8.53
N ASP A 78 20.89 -6.20 7.62
CA ASP A 78 22.23 -6.52 7.15
C ASP A 78 22.90 -5.31 6.45
N THR A 79 22.09 -4.47 5.80
CA THR A 79 22.59 -3.33 5.01
C THR A 79 22.76 -2.06 5.84
N PHE A 80 21.81 -1.78 6.74
CA PHE A 80 21.69 -0.49 7.44
C PHE A 80 21.70 -0.61 8.97
N GLY A 81 21.47 -1.80 9.52
CA GLY A 81 21.43 -2.07 10.96
C GLY A 81 20.11 -1.68 11.65
N HIS A 82 19.23 -0.94 10.98
CA HIS A 82 17.96 -0.45 11.54
C HIS A 82 16.93 -0.20 10.45
N VAL A 83 15.68 0.10 10.88
CA VAL A 83 14.58 0.54 10.02
C VAL A 83 13.81 1.65 10.73
N ASP A 84 13.51 2.75 10.03
CA ASP A 84 12.80 3.89 10.62
C ASP A 84 11.39 4.04 10.03
N ILE A 85 11.21 3.77 8.73
CA ILE A 85 9.89 3.83 8.09
C ILE A 85 9.63 2.53 7.32
N LEU A 86 8.47 1.91 7.57
CA LEU A 86 7.92 0.84 6.74
C LEU A 86 6.73 1.36 5.94
N VAL A 87 6.75 1.19 4.62
CA VAL A 87 5.63 1.50 3.74
C VAL A 87 5.08 0.21 3.13
N ASN A 88 3.98 -0.28 3.66
CA ASN A 88 3.20 -1.36 3.08
C ASN A 88 2.35 -0.80 1.94
N ASN A 89 2.87 -0.89 0.69
CA ASN A 89 2.25 -0.28 -0.48
C ASN A 89 1.89 -1.30 -1.55
N ALA A 90 2.56 -2.43 -1.64
CA ALA A 90 2.27 -3.43 -2.66
C ALA A 90 0.77 -3.78 -2.71
N GLY A 91 0.20 -3.79 -3.91
CA GLY A 91 -1.23 -4.06 -4.06
C GLY A 91 -1.67 -4.14 -5.52
N CYS A 92 -2.80 -4.78 -5.72
CA CYS A 92 -3.46 -4.92 -7.02
C CYS A 92 -4.93 -4.51 -6.94
N ALA A 93 -5.55 -4.34 -8.11
CA ALA A 93 -6.98 -4.08 -8.24
C ALA A 93 -7.65 -5.25 -8.96
N VAL A 94 -8.67 -5.82 -8.34
CA VAL A 94 -9.55 -6.83 -8.94
C VAL A 94 -10.97 -6.27 -8.98
N SER A 95 -11.56 -6.26 -10.16
CA SER A 95 -12.94 -5.82 -10.39
C SER A 95 -13.86 -7.03 -10.51
N GLY A 96 -15.12 -6.90 -10.09
CA GLY A 96 -16.16 -7.90 -10.28
C GLY A 96 -17.03 -8.12 -9.06
N ALA A 97 -18.22 -8.66 -9.32
CA ALA A 97 -19.13 -9.12 -8.27
C ALA A 97 -18.62 -10.44 -7.67
N ILE A 98 -18.72 -10.60 -6.35
CA ILE A 98 -18.12 -11.74 -5.63
C ILE A 98 -18.53 -13.12 -6.18
N TRP A 99 -19.77 -13.29 -6.64
CA TRP A 99 -20.26 -14.55 -7.18
C TRP A 99 -19.76 -14.88 -8.59
N LYS A 100 -18.99 -13.97 -9.22
CA LYS A 100 -18.40 -14.16 -10.55
C LYS A 100 -16.88 -14.25 -10.51
N LEU A 101 -16.26 -13.74 -9.46
CA LEU A 101 -14.81 -13.71 -9.34
C LEU A 101 -14.22 -15.14 -9.25
N PRO A 102 -13.22 -15.48 -10.06
CA PRO A 102 -12.46 -16.71 -9.87
C PRO A 102 -11.82 -16.74 -8.47
N LYS A 103 -11.80 -17.91 -7.84
CA LYS A 103 -11.19 -18.09 -6.51
C LYS A 103 -9.74 -17.57 -6.48
N ARG A 104 -8.97 -17.79 -7.54
CA ARG A 104 -7.59 -17.31 -7.65
C ARG A 104 -7.46 -15.79 -7.53
N ASP A 105 -8.43 -15.03 -8.04
CA ASP A 105 -8.45 -13.58 -7.92
C ASP A 105 -8.78 -13.13 -6.49
N ILE A 106 -9.66 -13.88 -5.83
CA ILE A 106 -9.99 -13.66 -4.41
C ILE A 106 -8.75 -13.91 -3.54
N ASP A 107 -8.07 -15.03 -3.77
CA ASP A 107 -6.86 -15.41 -3.03
C ASP A 107 -5.74 -14.39 -3.28
N TRP A 108 -5.45 -14.07 -4.55
CA TRP A 108 -4.40 -13.12 -4.91
C TRP A 108 -4.57 -11.75 -4.26
N ILE A 109 -5.76 -11.15 -4.42
CA ILE A 109 -5.99 -9.81 -3.84
C ILE A 109 -5.99 -9.84 -2.31
N THR A 110 -6.41 -10.96 -1.69
CA THR A 110 -6.38 -11.12 -0.24
C THR A 110 -4.94 -11.24 0.27
N GLU A 111 -4.14 -12.08 -0.36
CA GLU A 111 -2.73 -12.26 0.00
C GLU A 111 -1.93 -10.98 -0.21
N LEU A 112 -2.12 -10.30 -1.35
CA LEU A 112 -1.32 -9.12 -1.69
C LEU A 112 -1.80 -7.84 -0.98
N ASN A 113 -3.11 -7.53 -0.98
CA ASN A 113 -3.59 -6.24 -0.47
C ASN A 113 -3.80 -6.21 1.05
N PHE A 114 -3.97 -7.38 1.68
CA PHE A 114 -4.27 -7.45 3.10
C PHE A 114 -3.23 -8.24 3.88
N LEU A 115 -2.99 -9.51 3.54
CA LEU A 115 -2.07 -10.32 4.34
C LEU A 115 -0.63 -9.83 4.26
N SER A 116 -0.17 -9.34 3.11
CA SER A 116 1.18 -8.79 3.00
C SER A 116 1.39 -7.57 3.90
N HIS A 117 0.41 -6.67 3.99
CA HIS A 117 0.46 -5.50 4.89
C HIS A 117 0.42 -5.92 6.37
N LEU A 118 -0.47 -6.87 6.70
CA LEU A 118 -0.57 -7.43 8.05
C LEU A 118 0.75 -8.09 8.48
N TYR A 119 1.33 -8.92 7.60
CA TYR A 119 2.59 -9.60 7.88
C TYR A 119 3.78 -8.63 7.86
N GLY A 120 3.75 -7.59 7.03
CA GLY A 120 4.73 -6.50 7.10
C GLY A 120 4.78 -5.90 8.51
N MET A 121 3.63 -5.51 9.06
CA MET A 121 3.55 -5.02 10.44
C MET A 121 3.98 -6.09 11.45
N LYS A 122 3.53 -7.33 11.32
CA LYS A 122 3.89 -8.44 12.22
C LYS A 122 5.40 -8.68 12.31
N ILE A 123 6.11 -8.58 11.18
CA ILE A 123 7.55 -8.88 11.08
C ILE A 123 8.40 -7.68 11.49
N PHE A 124 8.01 -6.45 11.07
CA PHE A 124 8.81 -5.26 11.31
C PHE A 124 8.59 -4.63 12.70
N LEU A 125 7.37 -4.69 13.26
CA LEU A 125 7.08 -4.08 14.56
C LEU A 125 7.97 -4.59 15.70
N PRO A 126 8.23 -5.89 15.87
CA PRO A 126 9.13 -6.36 16.94
C PRO A 126 10.52 -5.73 16.86
N GLN A 127 11.07 -5.56 15.65
CA GLN A 127 12.34 -4.89 15.43
C GLN A 127 12.27 -3.40 15.77
N MET A 128 11.25 -2.68 15.31
CA MET A 128 11.05 -1.26 15.60
C MET A 128 10.83 -1.00 17.11
N ILE A 129 10.10 -1.89 17.78
CA ILE A 129 9.92 -1.83 19.25
C ILE A 129 11.25 -2.03 19.96
N ALA A 130 12.03 -3.03 19.54
CA ALA A 130 13.35 -3.32 20.17
C ALA A 130 14.35 -2.18 19.94
N GLN A 131 14.27 -1.44 18.85
CA GLN A 131 15.11 -0.26 18.60
C GLN A 131 14.84 0.86 19.61
N GLY A 132 13.60 1.03 20.07
CA GLY A 132 13.21 2.07 21.02
C GLY A 132 13.35 3.50 20.47
N THR A 133 13.57 3.68 19.19
CA THR A 133 13.67 4.97 18.50
C THR A 133 12.36 5.30 17.78
N PRO A 134 12.09 6.59 17.47
CA PRO A 134 10.91 6.98 16.70
C PRO A 134 10.87 6.30 15.34
N CYS A 135 9.80 5.54 15.08
CA CYS A 135 9.54 4.84 13.82
C CYS A 135 8.15 5.17 13.28
N GLU A 136 7.98 4.98 11.98
CA GLU A 136 6.73 5.24 11.29
C GLU A 136 6.30 4.02 10.45
N ILE A 137 5.01 3.71 10.41
CA ILE A 137 4.42 2.72 9.49
C ILE A 137 3.40 3.45 8.63
N VAL A 138 3.49 3.28 7.32
CA VAL A 138 2.51 3.81 6.35
C VAL A 138 1.86 2.63 5.65
N ASN A 139 0.57 2.42 5.88
CA ASN A 139 -0.22 1.45 5.14
C ASN A 139 -0.98 2.14 4.01
N VAL A 140 -0.74 1.72 2.76
CA VAL A 140 -1.38 2.31 1.58
C VAL A 140 -2.71 1.59 1.32
N GLU A 141 -3.78 2.23 1.76
CA GLU A 141 -5.13 1.74 1.58
C GLU A 141 -5.82 2.42 0.39
N SER A 142 -7.07 2.84 0.52
CA SER A 142 -7.83 3.50 -0.54
C SER A 142 -9.12 4.10 0.01
N THR A 143 -9.67 5.10 -0.67
CA THR A 143 -11.08 5.51 -0.48
C THR A 143 -12.06 4.35 -0.67
N ALA A 144 -11.68 3.31 -1.43
CA ALA A 144 -12.43 2.07 -1.55
C ALA A 144 -12.62 1.34 -0.21
N GLY A 145 -11.72 1.49 0.75
CA GLY A 145 -11.88 0.95 2.11
C GLY A 145 -12.95 1.68 2.93
N LEU A 146 -13.23 2.92 2.57
CA LEU A 146 -14.23 3.75 3.24
C LEU A 146 -15.60 3.74 2.53
N ILE A 147 -15.63 3.56 1.21
CA ILE A 147 -16.83 3.72 0.38
C ILE A 147 -17.01 2.47 -0.50
N PRO A 148 -17.75 1.44 -0.04
CA PRO A 148 -17.93 0.22 -0.81
C PRO A 148 -18.81 0.45 -2.05
N SER A 149 -18.59 -0.37 -3.08
CA SER A 149 -19.43 -0.46 -4.28
C SER A 149 -19.62 -1.93 -4.70
N GLY A 150 -20.67 -2.21 -5.45
CA GLY A 150 -20.95 -3.57 -5.97
C GLY A 150 -20.04 -4.02 -7.13
N LYS A 151 -19.05 -3.20 -7.54
CA LYS A 151 -18.26 -3.44 -8.77
C LYS A 151 -16.85 -3.99 -8.53
N ALA A 152 -16.38 -4.04 -7.29
CA ALA A 152 -15.05 -4.49 -6.93
C ALA A 152 -15.03 -4.99 -5.46
N THR A 153 -15.88 -5.98 -5.17
CA THR A 153 -16.17 -6.44 -3.80
C THR A 153 -14.91 -6.75 -3.01
N MET A 154 -14.00 -7.53 -3.57
CA MET A 154 -12.78 -7.94 -2.87
C MET A 154 -11.80 -6.77 -2.67
N TYR A 155 -11.70 -5.85 -3.63
CA TYR A 155 -10.88 -4.66 -3.45
C TYR A 155 -11.38 -3.79 -2.28
N HIS A 156 -12.69 -3.57 -2.20
CA HIS A 156 -13.29 -2.84 -1.07
C HIS A 156 -13.08 -3.58 0.26
N ALA A 157 -13.26 -4.90 0.27
CA ALA A 157 -13.10 -5.70 1.47
C ALA A 157 -11.66 -5.67 2.01
N THR A 158 -10.66 -5.89 1.14
CA THR A 158 -9.25 -5.90 1.56
C THR A 158 -8.79 -4.52 2.03
N LYS A 159 -9.19 -3.45 1.33
CA LYS A 159 -8.86 -2.07 1.74
C LYS A 159 -9.58 -1.63 3.03
N ALA A 160 -10.82 -2.08 3.26
CA ALA A 160 -11.51 -1.84 4.52
C ALA A 160 -10.87 -2.60 5.70
N ALA A 161 -10.42 -3.85 5.47
CA ALA A 161 -9.67 -4.61 6.45
C ALA A 161 -8.33 -3.92 6.80
N GLY A 162 -7.63 -3.40 5.81
CA GLY A 162 -6.38 -2.66 6.01
C GLY A 162 -6.58 -1.37 6.82
N VAL A 163 -7.65 -0.61 6.57
CA VAL A 163 -8.01 0.58 7.39
C VAL A 163 -8.21 0.17 8.84
N ALA A 164 -9.07 -0.82 9.11
CA ALA A 164 -9.37 -1.26 10.48
C ALA A 164 -8.13 -1.83 11.19
N THR A 165 -7.26 -2.55 10.46
CA THR A 165 -6.01 -3.08 11.01
C THR A 165 -5.05 -1.94 11.35
N SER A 166 -4.93 -0.92 10.50
CA SER A 166 -4.09 0.26 10.74
C SER A 166 -4.53 1.01 12.00
N GLU A 167 -5.85 1.23 12.17
CA GLU A 167 -6.44 1.84 13.36
C GLU A 167 -6.12 1.04 14.63
N SER A 168 -6.31 -0.29 14.58
CA SER A 168 -6.04 -1.18 15.71
C SER A 168 -4.57 -1.16 16.13
N VAL A 169 -3.64 -1.19 15.16
CA VAL A 169 -2.21 -1.14 15.45
C VAL A 169 -1.81 0.24 15.99
N TYR A 170 -2.34 1.34 15.42
CA TYR A 170 -2.11 2.69 15.94
C TYR A 170 -2.50 2.79 17.44
N ILE A 171 -3.71 2.32 17.78
CA ILE A 171 -4.21 2.32 19.17
C ILE A 171 -3.26 1.50 20.06
N ALA A 172 -2.90 0.28 19.64
CA ALA A 172 -2.01 -0.58 20.41
C ALA A 172 -0.61 0.06 20.66
N MET A 173 -0.05 0.76 19.67
CA MET A 173 1.23 1.45 19.84
C MET A 173 1.12 2.57 20.87
N LYS A 174 0.03 3.34 20.85
CA LYS A 174 -0.22 4.43 21.81
C LYS A 174 -0.47 3.91 23.23
N GLU A 175 -1.29 2.87 23.39
CA GLU A 175 -1.60 2.25 24.69
C GLU A 175 -0.35 1.68 25.38
N ASN A 176 0.61 1.18 24.59
CA ASN A 176 1.87 0.63 25.10
C ASN A 176 3.01 1.67 25.17
N ASN A 177 2.76 2.92 24.83
CA ASN A 177 3.74 4.01 24.81
C ASN A 177 4.98 3.71 23.95
N TYR A 178 4.83 2.94 22.87
CA TYR A 178 5.92 2.75 21.91
C TYR A 178 6.10 4.02 21.06
N PRO A 179 7.33 4.42 20.74
CA PRO A 179 7.61 5.59 19.90
C PRO A 179 7.37 5.30 18.43
N ILE A 180 6.26 4.64 18.10
CA ILE A 180 5.90 4.23 16.74
C ILE A 180 4.56 4.88 16.38
N ASN A 181 4.55 5.60 15.27
CA ASN A 181 3.32 6.09 14.65
C ASN A 181 2.89 5.18 13.51
N VAL A 182 1.59 5.10 13.29
CA VAL A 182 0.99 4.40 12.16
C VAL A 182 0.16 5.40 11.37
N HIS A 183 0.28 5.36 10.05
CA HIS A 183 -0.43 6.22 9.11
C HIS A 183 -1.22 5.36 8.14
N CYS A 184 -2.46 5.74 7.90
CA CYS A 184 -3.34 5.12 6.91
C CYS A 184 -3.48 6.06 5.71
N LEU A 185 -2.76 5.78 4.63
CA LEU A 185 -2.85 6.52 3.38
C LEU A 185 -4.09 6.10 2.60
N VAL A 186 -4.96 7.05 2.30
CA VAL A 186 -6.29 6.82 1.70
C VAL A 186 -6.41 7.60 0.39
N PRO A 187 -5.71 7.18 -0.68
CA PRO A 187 -5.81 7.83 -1.97
C PRO A 187 -7.13 7.51 -2.67
N ALA A 188 -7.63 8.44 -3.48
CA ALA A 188 -8.56 8.16 -4.55
C ALA A 188 -7.79 7.78 -5.82
N TYR A 189 -8.18 8.25 -7.00
CA TYR A 189 -7.45 7.90 -8.22
C TYR A 189 -6.10 8.63 -8.34
N VAL A 190 -5.04 7.86 -8.57
CA VAL A 190 -3.66 8.32 -8.77
C VAL A 190 -3.15 7.76 -10.10
N LYS A 191 -2.44 8.55 -10.88
CA LYS A 191 -1.81 8.12 -12.14
C LYS A 191 -0.72 7.10 -11.87
N THR A 192 -1.07 5.82 -11.95
CA THR A 192 -0.20 4.67 -11.73
C THR A 192 -0.44 3.61 -12.79
N THR A 193 0.18 2.45 -12.63
CA THR A 193 -0.05 1.27 -13.49
C THR A 193 -0.91 0.20 -12.82
N ILE A 194 -1.62 0.50 -11.72
CA ILE A 194 -2.43 -0.49 -10.98
C ILE A 194 -3.50 -1.16 -11.85
N HIS A 195 -3.99 -0.48 -12.89
CA HIS A 195 -4.93 -1.01 -13.87
C HIS A 195 -4.30 -2.08 -14.79
N LEU A 196 -2.98 -2.21 -14.78
CA LEU A 196 -2.20 -3.21 -15.50
C LEU A 196 -1.70 -4.32 -14.56
N ALA A 197 -2.29 -4.48 -13.38
CA ALA A 197 -1.84 -5.43 -12.37
C ALA A 197 -1.74 -6.87 -12.89
N ASP A 198 -2.59 -7.25 -13.84
CA ASP A 198 -2.56 -8.58 -14.46
C ASP A 198 -1.23 -8.92 -15.16
N LEU A 199 -0.45 -7.92 -15.59
CA LEU A 199 0.88 -8.13 -16.17
C LEU A 199 1.94 -8.53 -15.11
N HIS A 200 1.63 -8.36 -13.84
CA HIS A 200 2.52 -8.60 -12.71
C HIS A 200 1.99 -9.66 -11.74
N ARG A 201 1.05 -10.50 -12.21
CA ARG A 201 0.55 -11.63 -11.43
C ARG A 201 1.66 -12.64 -11.15
N PRO A 202 1.82 -13.13 -9.92
CA PRO A 202 2.62 -14.33 -9.66
C PRO A 202 2.09 -15.52 -10.46
N GLU A 203 2.98 -16.42 -10.88
CA GLU A 203 2.62 -17.58 -11.71
C GLU A 203 1.49 -18.41 -11.08
N ARG A 204 1.50 -18.60 -9.75
CA ARG A 204 0.45 -19.33 -9.01
C ARG A 204 -0.95 -18.71 -9.16
N PHE A 205 -1.03 -17.42 -9.53
CA PHE A 205 -2.27 -16.69 -9.79
C PHE A 205 -2.44 -16.29 -11.25
N ALA A 206 -1.64 -16.81 -12.16
CA ALA A 206 -1.71 -16.47 -13.58
C ALA A 206 -3.13 -16.67 -14.14
N ILE A 207 -3.51 -15.80 -15.06
CA ILE A 207 -4.78 -15.94 -15.81
C ILE A 207 -4.80 -17.29 -16.52
N ASN A 208 -5.94 -17.96 -16.48
CA ASN A 208 -6.20 -19.24 -17.13
C ASN A 208 -7.43 -19.17 -18.01
N ASP A 209 -7.96 -20.32 -18.41
CA ASP A 209 -9.12 -20.48 -19.32
C ASP A 209 -10.47 -20.18 -18.66
N ASP A 210 -10.50 -19.61 -17.43
CA ASP A 210 -11.76 -19.26 -16.76
C ASP A 210 -12.53 -18.25 -17.62
N PRO A 211 -13.82 -18.53 -17.95
CA PRO A 211 -14.63 -17.66 -18.80
C PRO A 211 -14.78 -16.23 -18.27
N TYR A 212 -14.52 -16.01 -16.99
CA TYR A 212 -14.55 -14.68 -16.39
C TYR A 212 -13.62 -13.71 -17.11
N TYR A 213 -12.40 -14.12 -17.46
CA TYR A 213 -11.39 -13.24 -18.07
C TYR A 213 -11.72 -12.80 -19.49
N THR A 214 -12.64 -13.48 -20.17
CA THR A 214 -13.15 -13.07 -21.48
C THR A 214 -14.50 -12.36 -21.41
N SER A 215 -15.11 -12.27 -20.23
CA SER A 215 -16.44 -11.71 -20.00
C SER A 215 -16.48 -10.19 -20.23
N GLU A 216 -17.65 -9.68 -20.56
CA GLU A 216 -17.89 -8.23 -20.68
C GLU A 216 -17.72 -7.53 -19.32
N GLU A 217 -17.99 -8.21 -18.21
CA GLU A 217 -17.79 -7.66 -16.86
C GLU A 217 -16.32 -7.42 -16.57
N TYR A 218 -15.46 -8.37 -16.88
CA TYR A 218 -14.00 -8.23 -16.73
C TYR A 218 -13.48 -7.08 -17.60
N LYS A 219 -13.82 -7.06 -18.91
CA LYS A 219 -13.43 -5.97 -19.82
C LYS A 219 -13.90 -4.60 -19.35
N ALA A 220 -15.14 -4.51 -18.90
CA ALA A 220 -15.70 -3.28 -18.35
C ALA A 220 -15.00 -2.87 -17.06
N GLY A 221 -14.55 -3.82 -16.23
CA GLY A 221 -13.72 -3.61 -15.04
C GLY A 221 -12.37 -2.98 -15.37
N GLN A 222 -11.66 -3.58 -16.33
CA GLN A 222 -10.38 -3.07 -16.83
C GLN A 222 -10.52 -1.65 -17.41
N LEU A 223 -11.55 -1.39 -18.20
CA LEU A 223 -11.80 -0.06 -18.77
C LEU A 223 -12.10 0.99 -17.68
N ARG A 224 -12.88 0.64 -16.66
CA ARG A 224 -13.14 1.54 -15.51
C ARG A 224 -11.85 1.85 -14.75
N GLY A 225 -11.04 0.84 -14.48
CA GLY A 225 -9.74 1.00 -13.83
C GLY A 225 -8.85 1.96 -14.60
N THR A 226 -8.69 1.73 -15.91
CA THR A 226 -7.90 2.59 -16.80
C THR A 226 -8.38 4.03 -16.78
N ARG A 227 -9.69 4.27 -16.96
CA ARG A 227 -10.25 5.63 -16.94
C ARG A 227 -10.05 6.33 -15.60
N GLY A 228 -10.25 5.60 -14.49
CA GLY A 228 -10.03 6.15 -13.16
C GLY A 228 -8.58 6.59 -12.95
N VAL A 229 -7.62 5.70 -13.23
CA VAL A 229 -6.19 5.99 -13.08
C VAL A 229 -5.75 7.15 -13.97
N MET A 230 -6.18 7.18 -15.24
CA MET A 230 -5.83 8.27 -16.18
C MET A 230 -6.38 9.63 -15.75
N SER A 231 -7.48 9.67 -15.01
CA SER A 231 -8.05 10.91 -14.45
C SER A 231 -7.45 11.33 -13.10
N GLY A 232 -6.58 10.49 -12.52
CA GLY A 232 -6.03 10.69 -11.18
C GLY A 232 -5.03 11.83 -11.07
N ILE A 233 -4.69 12.15 -9.83
CA ILE A 233 -3.57 13.06 -9.50
C ILE A 233 -2.23 12.41 -9.86
N PRO A 234 -1.14 13.19 -10.02
CA PRO A 234 0.17 12.62 -10.22
C PRO A 234 0.68 11.90 -8.96
N ASP A 235 1.42 10.80 -9.15
CA ASP A 235 1.94 9.97 -8.05
C ASP A 235 2.95 10.70 -7.15
N TRP A 236 3.79 11.57 -7.71
CA TRP A 236 4.77 12.33 -6.91
C TRP A 236 4.11 13.15 -5.78
N TYR A 237 2.89 13.69 -6.02
CA TYR A 237 2.15 14.43 -5.01
C TYR A 237 1.76 13.57 -3.80
N VAL A 238 1.54 12.26 -4.03
CA VAL A 238 1.25 11.32 -2.94
C VAL A 238 2.46 11.17 -2.01
N GLY A 239 3.68 11.14 -2.58
CA GLY A 239 4.91 11.14 -1.80
C GLY A 239 5.00 12.35 -0.87
N GLU A 240 4.74 13.56 -1.38
CA GLU A 240 4.71 14.79 -0.56
C GLU A 240 3.65 14.72 0.55
N CYS A 241 2.42 14.25 0.23
CA CYS A 241 1.36 14.09 1.22
C CYS A 241 1.77 13.16 2.37
N VAL A 242 2.46 12.05 2.08
CA VAL A 242 2.92 11.10 3.09
C VAL A 242 3.91 11.75 4.04
N PHE A 243 4.93 12.40 3.54
CA PHE A 243 5.95 13.02 4.39
C PHE A 243 5.41 14.21 5.19
N THR A 244 4.56 15.05 4.59
CA THR A 244 3.84 16.10 5.32
C THR A 244 3.01 15.52 6.48
N ALA A 245 2.32 14.41 6.24
CA ALA A 245 1.52 13.79 7.29
C ALA A 245 2.37 13.14 8.39
N ILE A 246 3.53 12.59 8.06
CA ILE A 246 4.51 12.09 9.05
C ILE A 246 5.01 13.25 9.92
N GLU A 247 5.38 14.37 9.33
CA GLU A 247 5.82 15.59 10.05
C GLU A 247 4.72 16.15 10.98
N ASP A 248 3.45 16.08 10.53
CA ASP A 248 2.26 16.53 11.27
C ASP A 248 1.68 15.47 12.22
N GLU A 249 2.25 14.26 12.26
CA GLU A 249 1.78 13.10 13.06
C GLU A 249 0.32 12.71 12.79
N LYS A 250 -0.14 12.87 11.52
CA LYS A 250 -1.52 12.57 11.11
C LYS A 250 -1.70 11.09 10.83
N PHE A 251 -2.70 10.46 11.45
CA PHE A 251 -3.06 9.06 11.16
C PHE A 251 -3.66 8.88 9.76
N TYR A 252 -4.74 9.60 9.43
CA TYR A 252 -5.35 9.50 8.09
C TYR A 252 -4.71 10.48 7.11
N ILE A 253 -4.20 9.96 6.00
CA ILE A 253 -3.60 10.74 4.91
C ILE A 253 -4.53 10.73 3.71
N PHE A 254 -5.32 11.77 3.53
CA PHE A 254 -6.16 11.94 2.36
C PHE A 254 -5.44 12.77 1.30
N THR A 255 -5.20 12.16 0.15
CA THR A 255 -4.58 12.86 -1.01
C THR A 255 -5.58 13.71 -1.79
N HIS A 256 -6.87 13.51 -1.54
CA HIS A 256 -7.99 14.24 -2.14
C HIS A 256 -8.87 14.75 -1.00
N PRO A 257 -8.89 16.07 -0.74
CA PRO A 257 -9.63 16.64 0.39
C PRO A 257 -11.12 16.29 0.41
N GLU A 258 -11.73 16.18 -0.77
CA GLU A 258 -13.14 15.80 -0.94
C GLU A 258 -13.46 14.38 -0.46
N SER A 259 -12.47 13.49 -0.38
CA SER A 259 -12.66 12.09 0.04
C SER A 259 -13.23 11.98 1.46
N GLN A 260 -12.90 12.89 2.36
CA GLN A 260 -13.43 12.93 3.72
C GLN A 260 -14.95 13.20 3.69
N VAL A 261 -15.37 14.15 2.87
CA VAL A 261 -16.80 14.53 2.74
C VAL A 261 -17.60 13.37 2.12
N VAL A 262 -17.04 12.69 1.13
CA VAL A 262 -17.73 11.57 0.44
C VAL A 262 -17.90 10.35 1.36
N ALA A 263 -17.04 10.14 2.35
CA ALA A 263 -17.15 9.04 3.32
C ALA A 263 -18.24 9.27 4.38
N GLN A 264 -18.53 10.52 4.75
CA GLN A 264 -19.48 10.87 5.82
C GLN A 264 -20.87 10.22 5.68
N PRO A 265 -21.54 10.22 4.51
CA PRO A 265 -22.86 9.62 4.38
C PRO A 265 -22.90 8.12 4.67
N ARG A 266 -21.79 7.39 4.42
CA ARG A 266 -21.69 5.97 4.82
C ARG A 266 -21.66 5.82 6.33
N VAL A 267 -20.84 6.61 7.01
CA VAL A 267 -20.72 6.57 8.47
C VAL A 267 -22.05 6.92 9.15
N GLN A 268 -22.75 7.94 8.65
CA GLN A 268 -24.07 8.34 9.16
C GLN A 268 -25.11 7.23 8.99
N ARG A 269 -25.17 6.59 7.80
CA ARG A 269 -26.08 5.46 7.57
C ARG A 269 -25.78 4.28 8.49
N LEU A 270 -24.50 3.94 8.65
CA LEU A 270 -24.06 2.86 9.54
C LEU A 270 -24.50 3.13 10.99
N ALA A 271 -24.24 4.32 11.51
CA ALA A 271 -24.60 4.73 12.87
C ALA A 271 -26.11 4.77 13.10
N SER A 272 -26.90 5.02 12.06
CA SER A 272 -28.37 5.10 12.12
C SER A 272 -29.09 3.79 11.72
N GLY A 273 -28.36 2.70 11.43
CA GLY A 273 -28.93 1.43 10.99
C GLY A 273 -29.66 1.51 9.63
N ILE A 274 -29.33 2.51 8.80
CA ILE A 274 -29.95 2.72 7.48
C ILE A 274 -29.21 1.87 6.43
N ASN A 275 -29.98 1.25 5.53
CA ASN A 275 -29.45 0.40 4.47
C ASN A 275 -28.40 1.12 3.59
N PRO A 276 -27.42 0.38 3.05
CA PRO A 276 -26.49 0.92 2.05
C PRO A 276 -27.24 1.53 0.86
N LYS A 277 -26.74 2.63 0.34
CA LYS A 277 -27.30 3.26 -0.86
C LYS A 277 -26.81 2.52 -2.11
N THR A 278 -27.74 2.22 -3.02
CA THR A 278 -27.45 1.67 -4.38
C THR A 278 -26.97 2.76 -5.31
#